data_bc0f79cba76c5a122010d40ab3b76460
#
_entry.id   bc0f79cba76c5a122010d40ab3b76460
#
_cell.length_a   1.000
_cell.length_b   1.000
_cell.length_c   1.000
_cell.angle_alpha   90.00
_cell.angle_beta   90.00
_cell.angle_gamma   90.00
#
_symmetry.space_group_name_H-M   'P 1'
#
loop_
_entity.id
_entity.type
_entity.pdbx_description
1 polymer ?
#
loop_
_entity_poly.entity_id
_entity_poly.type
_entity_poly.pdbx_seq_one_letter_code
_entity_poly.pdbx_strand_id
1 'polypeptide(L)'
;MDFSDWIGNSVSSDDVITARMVDHFKHTLGDHCFTGNEVPPGLHWCLAPEAVSPELLGPDGHPKRGDFLPEIPYARRMWAGGWLEFHSDFKIGDHVKKQSRIDDISFKSGKSGNLCFIAVTHEFSVGDQLKLRERHDVVYREEVTAAPPLDPITDSVAAQRWQVDANSVMLFRYSALTFNGHRIHYDLPYSTHVEGHGGLLVHGPLQATLMLNLACSIGGKLPKHMAYRGVRPLVCGDPIMIDASPENDDAGKAMLAACVRGADGNITMKATVTP
;
A
#
# COMPACT_ATOMS: atom_id res chain seq x y z
N MET A 1 26.29 -9.19 -5.74
CA MET A 1 25.89 -7.98 -6.47
C MET A 1 25.90 -6.85 -5.46
N ASP A 2 26.54 -5.75 -5.78
CA ASP A 2 26.61 -4.58 -4.94
C ASP A 2 25.69 -3.49 -5.54
N PHE A 3 24.79 -2.98 -4.75
CA PHE A 3 23.86 -1.90 -5.11
C PHE A 3 24.00 -0.71 -4.13
N SER A 4 25.11 -0.66 -3.38
CA SER A 4 25.35 0.42 -2.38
C SER A 4 25.31 1.81 -3.00
N ASP A 5 25.72 1.96 -4.26
CA ASP A 5 25.71 3.25 -4.97
C ASP A 5 24.27 3.79 -5.21
N TRP A 6 23.26 2.95 -5.06
CA TRP A 6 21.86 3.38 -5.17
C TRP A 6 21.29 3.92 -3.84
N ILE A 7 21.93 3.61 -2.72
CA ILE A 7 21.52 4.11 -1.41
C ILE A 7 21.76 5.63 -1.36
N GLY A 8 20.73 6.37 -1.00
CA GLY A 8 20.73 7.83 -1.01
C GLY A 8 20.19 8.46 -2.30
N ASN A 9 19.99 7.67 -3.39
CA ASN A 9 19.32 8.19 -4.58
C ASN A 9 17.96 8.76 -4.18
N SER A 10 17.67 9.95 -4.72
CA SER A 10 16.44 10.67 -4.40
C SER A 10 15.81 11.30 -5.63
N VAL A 11 14.50 11.39 -5.63
CA VAL A 11 13.70 12.06 -6.64
C VAL A 11 12.67 12.95 -5.96
N SER A 12 12.37 14.10 -6.56
CA SER A 12 11.35 15.03 -6.09
C SER A 12 10.29 15.23 -7.16
N SER A 13 9.03 15.25 -6.75
CA SER A 13 7.88 15.53 -7.59
C SER A 13 6.88 16.40 -6.83
N ASP A 14 6.02 17.10 -7.56
CA ASP A 14 5.05 18.03 -6.99
C ASP A 14 3.65 17.67 -7.50
N ASP A 15 2.64 17.92 -6.67
CA ASP A 15 1.23 17.75 -7.02
C ASP A 15 0.37 18.77 -6.26
N VAL A 16 -0.90 18.88 -6.67
CA VAL A 16 -1.87 19.73 -5.98
C VAL A 16 -3.07 18.90 -5.58
N ILE A 17 -3.45 18.97 -4.31
CA ILE A 17 -4.66 18.30 -3.82
C ILE A 17 -5.88 19.05 -4.34
N THR A 18 -6.54 18.49 -5.34
CA THR A 18 -7.74 19.10 -5.93
C THR A 18 -9.02 18.57 -5.31
N ALA A 19 -10.08 19.38 -5.28
CA ALA A 19 -11.40 18.94 -4.84
C ALA A 19 -11.87 17.71 -5.64
N ARG A 20 -11.61 17.68 -6.96
CA ARG A 20 -11.93 16.53 -7.81
C ARG A 20 -11.23 15.24 -7.34
N MET A 21 -9.95 15.31 -7.00
CA MET A 21 -9.19 14.14 -6.50
C MET A 21 -9.80 13.62 -5.18
N VAL A 22 -10.15 14.54 -4.27
CA VAL A 22 -10.79 14.20 -2.99
C VAL A 22 -12.16 13.54 -3.23
N ASP A 23 -13.00 14.12 -4.11
CA ASP A 23 -14.31 13.56 -4.43
C ASP A 23 -14.22 12.19 -5.09
N HIS A 24 -13.31 12.02 -6.06
CA HIS A 24 -13.10 10.72 -6.71
C HIS A 24 -12.63 9.65 -5.72
N PHE A 25 -11.76 10.01 -4.78
CA PHE A 25 -11.28 9.11 -3.74
C PHE A 25 -12.42 8.72 -2.79
N LYS A 26 -13.19 9.69 -2.28
CA LYS A 26 -14.36 9.45 -1.44
C LYS A 26 -15.37 8.52 -2.12
N HIS A 27 -15.71 8.80 -3.38
CA HIS A 27 -16.65 7.98 -4.17
C HIS A 27 -16.10 6.60 -4.56
N THR A 28 -14.78 6.41 -4.52
CA THR A 28 -14.17 5.09 -4.73
C THR A 28 -14.29 4.22 -3.49
N LEU A 29 -14.11 4.78 -2.31
CA LEU A 29 -14.22 4.06 -1.04
C LEU A 29 -15.68 3.98 -0.52
N GLY A 30 -16.55 4.89 -0.95
CA GLY A 30 -17.95 4.95 -0.50
C GLY A 30 -18.05 5.10 1.02
N ASP A 31 -18.90 4.28 1.64
CA ASP A 31 -19.14 4.29 3.09
C ASP A 31 -17.92 3.91 3.95
N HIS A 32 -16.85 3.43 3.29
CA HIS A 32 -15.59 3.04 3.95
C HIS A 32 -14.55 4.17 3.95
N CYS A 33 -14.97 5.40 3.62
CA CYS A 33 -14.13 6.58 3.66
C CYS A 33 -14.39 7.38 4.94
N PHE A 34 -13.33 7.60 5.75
CA PHE A 34 -13.43 8.50 6.90
C PHE A 34 -13.61 9.95 6.44
N THR A 35 -14.63 10.63 6.97
CA THR A 35 -15.02 11.98 6.55
C THR A 35 -14.69 13.07 7.58
N GLY A 36 -14.02 12.71 8.67
CA GLY A 36 -13.62 13.67 9.72
C GLY A 36 -12.51 14.63 9.31
N ASN A 37 -11.79 14.35 8.21
CA ASN A 37 -10.80 15.24 7.63
C ASN A 37 -11.28 15.76 6.26
N GLU A 38 -10.85 16.96 5.88
CA GLU A 38 -11.12 17.52 4.55
C GLU A 38 -10.54 16.63 3.45
N VAL A 39 -9.28 16.22 3.61
CA VAL A 39 -8.57 15.26 2.74
C VAL A 39 -8.58 13.89 3.41
N PRO A 40 -9.19 12.87 2.79
CA PRO A 40 -9.30 11.54 3.38
C PRO A 40 -7.94 10.86 3.63
N PRO A 41 -7.83 10.05 4.70
CA PRO A 41 -6.65 9.24 4.97
C PRO A 41 -6.36 8.27 3.80
N GLY A 42 -5.09 8.19 3.40
CA GLY A 42 -4.67 7.34 2.27
C GLY A 42 -4.68 8.04 0.91
N LEU A 43 -5.23 9.26 0.78
CA LEU A 43 -5.23 10.02 -0.48
C LEU A 43 -3.78 10.32 -0.93
N HIS A 44 -2.81 10.41 -0.03
CA HIS A 44 -1.41 10.66 -0.38
C HIS A 44 -0.83 9.64 -1.38
N TRP A 45 -1.36 8.40 -1.44
CA TRP A 45 -0.97 7.42 -2.48
C TRP A 45 -1.42 7.80 -3.89
N CYS A 46 -2.30 8.80 -4.02
CA CYS A 46 -2.70 9.36 -5.31
C CYS A 46 -1.84 10.56 -5.73
N LEU A 47 -0.95 11.06 -4.83
CA LEU A 47 -0.17 12.26 -5.07
C LEU A 47 1.13 11.97 -5.81
N ALA A 48 1.39 12.79 -6.82
CA ALA A 48 2.60 12.76 -7.64
C ALA A 48 2.99 11.33 -8.06
N PRO A 49 2.08 10.60 -8.74
CA PRO A 49 2.36 9.26 -9.23
C PRO A 49 3.47 9.32 -10.28
N GLU A 50 4.28 8.27 -10.33
CA GLU A 50 5.29 8.13 -11.38
C GLU A 50 4.60 7.96 -12.73
N ALA A 51 4.83 8.90 -13.65
CA ALA A 51 4.29 8.89 -15.00
C ALA A 51 5.45 8.86 -16.00
N VAL A 52 5.53 7.79 -16.79
CA VAL A 52 6.53 7.62 -17.83
C VAL A 52 5.85 7.42 -19.19
N SER A 53 6.59 7.69 -20.26
CA SER A 53 6.08 7.44 -21.61
C SER A 53 5.92 5.92 -21.88
N PRO A 54 5.03 5.51 -22.80
CA PRO A 54 4.70 4.10 -23.01
C PRO A 54 5.89 3.19 -23.31
N GLU A 55 6.92 3.69 -23.99
CA GLU A 55 8.16 2.95 -24.31
C GLU A 55 9.02 2.65 -23.07
N LEU A 56 8.79 3.36 -21.97
CA LEU A 56 9.47 3.15 -20.68
C LEU A 56 8.67 2.24 -19.73
N LEU A 57 7.52 1.71 -20.18
CA LEU A 57 6.77 0.73 -19.41
C LEU A 57 7.35 -0.68 -19.59
N GLY A 58 7.33 -1.45 -18.52
CA GLY A 58 7.59 -2.88 -18.52
C GLY A 58 6.37 -3.70 -18.98
N PRO A 59 6.55 -5.00 -19.23
CA PRO A 59 5.46 -5.88 -19.68
C PRO A 59 4.34 -6.03 -18.64
N ASP A 60 4.62 -5.75 -17.38
CA ASP A 60 3.69 -5.78 -16.27
C ASP A 60 2.86 -4.48 -16.12
N GLY A 61 3.20 -3.44 -16.91
CA GLY A 61 2.56 -2.12 -16.87
C GLY A 61 3.14 -1.13 -15.87
N HIS A 62 4.19 -1.52 -15.14
CA HIS A 62 4.97 -0.57 -14.33
C HIS A 62 6.07 0.12 -15.15
N PRO A 63 6.59 1.28 -14.69
CA PRO A 63 7.83 1.83 -15.19
C PRO A 63 8.97 0.79 -15.15
N LYS A 64 9.81 0.79 -16.20
CA LYS A 64 11.00 -0.06 -16.26
C LYS A 64 11.90 0.23 -15.05
N ARG A 65 12.65 -0.78 -14.64
CA ARG A 65 13.64 -0.66 -13.58
C ARG A 65 14.90 0.00 -14.15
N GLY A 66 15.75 0.57 -13.26
CA GLY A 66 17.04 1.16 -13.63
C GLY A 66 17.03 2.69 -13.69
N ASP A 67 15.93 3.35 -13.34
CA ASP A 67 15.86 4.80 -13.17
C ASP A 67 15.97 5.17 -11.67
N PHE A 68 14.87 5.25 -10.93
CA PHE A 68 14.91 5.53 -9.49
C PHE A 68 15.25 4.26 -8.68
N LEU A 69 14.60 3.13 -8.96
CA LEU A 69 14.90 1.85 -8.32
C LEU A 69 15.87 1.02 -9.18
N PRO A 70 16.85 0.32 -8.57
CA PRO A 70 17.83 -0.48 -9.30
C PRO A 70 17.20 -1.66 -10.05
N GLU A 71 17.90 -2.12 -11.09
CA GLU A 71 17.58 -3.36 -11.78
C GLU A 71 17.97 -4.57 -10.94
N ILE A 72 17.11 -4.97 -10.03
CA ILE A 72 17.28 -6.21 -9.27
C ILE A 72 16.97 -7.40 -10.17
N PRO A 73 17.85 -8.43 -10.26
CA PRO A 73 17.71 -9.57 -11.16
C PRO A 73 16.72 -10.63 -10.66
N TYR A 74 15.66 -10.20 -9.95
CA TYR A 74 14.58 -11.05 -9.51
C TYR A 74 13.28 -10.65 -10.20
N ALA A 75 12.56 -11.66 -10.70
CA ALA A 75 11.41 -11.44 -11.58
C ALA A 75 10.27 -10.71 -10.88
N ARG A 76 9.94 -11.08 -9.64
CA ARG A 76 8.77 -10.58 -8.94
C ARG A 76 9.10 -9.41 -8.03
N ARG A 77 8.36 -8.30 -8.21
CA ARG A 77 8.37 -7.13 -7.33
C ARG A 77 7.07 -7.07 -6.53
N MET A 78 7.16 -6.89 -5.23
CA MET A 78 6.02 -6.79 -4.34
C MET A 78 6.14 -5.56 -3.43
N TRP A 79 5.04 -4.87 -3.23
CA TRP A 79 4.87 -3.90 -2.15
C TRP A 79 4.56 -4.69 -0.87
N ALA A 80 5.57 -4.90 -0.03
CA ALA A 80 5.49 -5.87 1.06
C ALA A 80 4.99 -5.27 2.37
N GLY A 81 5.13 -3.96 2.55
CA GLY A 81 4.73 -3.27 3.76
C GLY A 81 5.35 -1.89 3.88
N GLY A 82 5.33 -1.36 5.08
CA GLY A 82 5.88 -0.05 5.40
C GLY A 82 5.23 0.55 6.63
N TRP A 83 5.39 1.86 6.76
CA TRP A 83 4.75 2.63 7.82
C TRP A 83 4.46 4.07 7.38
N LEU A 84 3.51 4.68 8.05
CA LEU A 84 3.08 6.07 7.92
C LEU A 84 3.28 6.79 9.25
N GLU A 85 3.83 7.99 9.23
CA GLU A 85 3.96 8.91 10.35
C GLU A 85 3.30 10.23 9.97
N PHE A 86 2.17 10.53 10.61
CA PHE A 86 1.38 11.73 10.34
C PHE A 86 1.81 12.88 11.25
N HIS A 87 2.14 14.01 10.66
CA HIS A 87 2.53 15.23 11.38
C HIS A 87 1.41 16.27 11.41
N SER A 88 0.65 16.41 10.31
CA SER A 88 -0.54 17.27 10.23
C SER A 88 -1.43 16.91 9.03
N ASP A 89 -2.66 17.40 9.07
CA ASP A 89 -3.64 17.18 8.01
C ASP A 89 -3.26 17.92 6.71
N PHE A 90 -3.64 17.34 5.58
CA PHE A 90 -3.68 18.01 4.30
C PHE A 90 -4.99 18.79 4.12
N LYS A 91 -4.97 19.76 3.19
CA LYS A 91 -6.13 20.53 2.77
C LYS A 91 -6.29 20.52 1.27
N ILE A 92 -7.51 20.71 0.78
CA ILE A 92 -7.76 20.98 -0.63
C ILE A 92 -7.05 22.30 -1.01
N GLY A 93 -6.30 22.26 -2.12
CA GLY A 93 -5.49 23.37 -2.58
C GLY A 93 -4.02 23.32 -2.12
N ASP A 94 -3.65 22.38 -1.24
CA ASP A 94 -2.25 22.20 -0.85
C ASP A 94 -1.39 21.83 -2.07
N HIS A 95 -0.30 22.59 -2.27
CA HIS A 95 0.78 22.27 -3.17
C HIS A 95 1.75 21.36 -2.43
N VAL A 96 1.72 20.09 -2.75
CA VAL A 96 2.48 19.05 -2.04
C VAL A 96 3.74 18.73 -2.81
N LYS A 97 4.88 18.84 -2.14
CA LYS A 97 6.16 18.32 -2.61
C LYS A 97 6.35 16.92 -2.03
N LYS A 98 6.55 15.93 -2.89
CA LYS A 98 6.94 14.56 -2.53
C LYS A 98 8.41 14.37 -2.80
N GLN A 99 9.20 14.06 -1.77
CA GLN A 99 10.59 13.68 -1.89
C GLN A 99 10.73 12.19 -1.55
N SER A 100 11.25 11.40 -2.48
CA SER A 100 11.47 9.97 -2.32
C SER A 100 12.96 9.68 -2.27
N ARG A 101 13.40 8.81 -1.35
CA ARG A 101 14.81 8.44 -1.19
C ARG A 101 14.94 6.96 -0.89
N ILE A 102 15.92 6.30 -1.50
CA ILE A 102 16.31 4.93 -1.14
C ILE A 102 17.16 4.97 0.12
N ASP A 103 16.67 4.37 1.22
CA ASP A 103 17.37 4.36 2.50
C ASP A 103 18.23 3.11 2.70
N ASP A 104 17.79 1.96 2.17
CA ASP A 104 18.50 0.70 2.34
C ASP A 104 18.22 -0.27 1.19
N ILE A 105 19.20 -1.09 0.87
CA ILE A 105 19.09 -2.22 -0.04
C ILE A 105 19.77 -3.41 0.61
N SER A 106 19.00 -4.44 0.95
CA SER A 106 19.51 -5.61 1.65
C SER A 106 19.08 -6.91 0.99
N PHE A 107 20.02 -7.87 0.93
CA PHE A 107 19.77 -9.20 0.37
C PHE A 107 19.66 -10.20 1.50
N LYS A 108 18.65 -11.08 1.42
CA LYS A 108 18.45 -12.17 2.37
C LYS A 108 18.23 -13.47 1.61
N SER A 109 18.88 -14.53 2.08
CA SER A 109 18.69 -15.89 1.58
C SER A 109 18.06 -16.74 2.67
N GLY A 110 17.04 -17.50 2.32
CA GLY A 110 16.33 -18.33 3.28
C GLY A 110 15.54 -19.45 2.61
N LYS A 111 14.67 -20.10 3.37
CA LYS A 111 13.81 -21.20 2.87
C LYS A 111 12.90 -20.80 1.71
N SER A 112 12.61 -19.51 1.55
CA SER A 112 11.77 -18.94 0.49
C SER A 112 12.57 -18.47 -0.75
N GLY A 113 13.85 -18.88 -0.87
CA GLY A 113 14.74 -18.41 -1.94
C GLY A 113 15.47 -17.11 -1.58
N ASN A 114 16.01 -16.46 -2.60
CA ASN A 114 16.69 -15.18 -2.47
C ASN A 114 15.71 -14.03 -2.55
N LEU A 115 15.87 -13.08 -1.63
CA LEU A 115 15.06 -11.88 -1.52
C LEU A 115 15.97 -10.64 -1.54
N CYS A 116 15.53 -9.59 -2.21
CA CYS A 116 16.11 -8.26 -2.06
C CYS A 116 15.06 -7.32 -1.49
N PHE A 117 15.39 -6.64 -0.41
CA PHE A 117 14.57 -5.63 0.24
C PHE A 117 15.11 -4.26 -0.12
N ILE A 118 14.24 -3.38 -0.59
CA ILE A 118 14.54 -1.97 -0.81
C ILE A 118 13.62 -1.15 0.07
N ALA A 119 14.21 -0.36 0.97
CA ALA A 119 13.49 0.58 1.80
C ALA A 119 13.50 1.96 1.11
N VAL A 120 12.32 2.51 0.86
CA VAL A 120 12.17 3.85 0.28
C VAL A 120 11.37 4.71 1.24
N THR A 121 11.94 5.85 1.65
CA THR A 121 11.22 6.86 2.41
C THR A 121 10.68 7.92 1.47
N HIS A 122 9.40 8.27 1.68
CA HIS A 122 8.71 9.37 1.02
C HIS A 122 8.34 10.42 2.06
N GLU A 123 8.71 11.68 1.81
CA GLU A 123 8.32 12.83 2.62
C GLU A 123 7.38 13.72 1.81
N PHE A 124 6.23 14.03 2.38
CA PHE A 124 5.22 14.90 1.77
C PHE A 124 5.15 16.19 2.56
N SER A 125 5.49 17.33 1.93
CA SER A 125 5.54 18.65 2.56
C SER A 125 4.67 19.64 1.83
N VAL A 126 4.18 20.65 2.56
CA VAL A 126 3.51 21.85 2.02
C VAL A 126 4.29 23.07 2.49
N GLY A 127 4.93 23.77 1.56
CA GLY A 127 5.98 24.72 1.91
C GLY A 127 7.08 24.01 2.71
N ASP A 128 7.45 24.58 3.87
CA ASP A 128 8.47 23.98 4.76
C ASP A 128 7.89 23.02 5.80
N GLN A 129 6.57 22.76 5.76
CA GLN A 129 5.91 21.91 6.74
C GLN A 129 5.81 20.46 6.26
N LEU A 130 6.50 19.53 6.95
CA LEU A 130 6.29 18.10 6.76
C LEU A 130 4.88 17.73 7.23
N LYS A 131 4.11 17.09 6.34
CA LYS A 131 2.74 16.63 6.59
C LYS A 131 2.70 15.14 6.91
N LEU A 132 3.44 14.36 6.14
CA LEU A 132 3.48 12.91 6.24
C LEU A 132 4.87 12.42 5.88
N ARG A 133 5.37 11.47 6.65
CA ARG A 133 6.50 10.64 6.26
C ARG A 133 6.02 9.20 6.11
N GLU A 134 6.44 8.56 5.05
CA GLU A 134 6.08 7.20 4.72
C GLU A 134 7.32 6.40 4.37
N ARG A 135 7.34 5.11 4.75
CA ARG A 135 8.30 4.14 4.24
C ARG A 135 7.58 3.05 3.47
N HIS A 136 8.09 2.75 2.29
CA HIS A 136 7.75 1.56 1.53
C HIS A 136 8.85 0.51 1.66
N ASP A 137 8.46 -0.71 2.00
CA ASP A 137 9.31 -1.88 1.90
C ASP A 137 8.96 -2.62 0.60
N VAL A 138 9.79 -2.44 -0.42
CA VAL A 138 9.66 -3.13 -1.71
C VAL A 138 10.50 -4.40 -1.66
N VAL A 139 9.90 -5.53 -2.01
CA VAL A 139 10.59 -6.83 -2.01
C VAL A 139 10.64 -7.38 -3.43
N TYR A 140 11.85 -7.70 -3.85
CA TYR A 140 12.10 -8.47 -5.06
C TYR A 140 12.42 -9.90 -4.69
N ARG A 141 11.85 -10.86 -5.41
CA ARG A 141 12.13 -12.28 -5.19
C ARG A 141 12.24 -13.06 -6.49
N GLU A 142 12.98 -14.17 -6.42
CA GLU A 142 12.98 -15.18 -7.45
C GLU A 142 11.59 -15.82 -7.59
N GLU A 143 11.31 -16.42 -8.72
CA GLU A 143 10.09 -17.23 -8.87
C GLU A 143 10.10 -18.39 -7.89
N VAL A 144 9.05 -18.48 -7.08
CA VAL A 144 8.85 -19.58 -6.14
C VAL A 144 7.56 -20.29 -6.52
N THR A 145 7.65 -21.59 -6.68
CA THR A 145 6.52 -22.44 -7.10
C THR A 145 5.56 -22.81 -5.96
N ALA A 146 5.93 -22.54 -4.69
CA ALA A 146 5.10 -22.89 -3.54
C ALA A 146 4.54 -21.64 -2.85
N ALA A 147 3.23 -21.64 -2.61
CA ALA A 147 2.60 -20.64 -1.75
C ALA A 147 3.05 -20.86 -0.28
N PRO A 148 3.20 -19.77 0.51
CA PRO A 148 3.47 -19.93 1.94
C PRO A 148 2.33 -20.70 2.62
N PRO A 149 2.62 -21.47 3.70
CA PRO A 149 1.60 -22.14 4.46
C PRO A 149 0.55 -21.16 4.98
N LEU A 150 -0.69 -21.64 5.09
CA LEU A 150 -1.79 -20.86 5.64
C LEU A 150 -1.58 -20.71 7.16
N ASP A 151 -1.67 -19.49 7.67
CA ASP A 151 -1.77 -19.27 9.11
C ASP A 151 -3.10 -19.91 9.59
N PRO A 152 -3.17 -20.47 10.80
CA PRO A 152 -4.41 -20.95 11.36
C PRO A 152 -5.45 -19.81 11.37
N ILE A 153 -6.65 -20.09 10.89
CA ILE A 153 -7.77 -19.15 11.00
C ILE A 153 -8.07 -18.99 12.48
N THR A 154 -7.80 -17.80 13.03
CA THR A 154 -8.22 -17.48 14.40
C THR A 154 -9.62 -16.89 14.33
N ASP A 155 -10.59 -17.52 14.97
CA ASP A 155 -11.98 -17.04 15.13
C ASP A 155 -12.07 -15.84 16.09
N SER A 156 -11.10 -14.93 16.07
CA SER A 156 -11.17 -13.71 16.87
C SER A 156 -12.29 -12.82 16.35
N VAL A 157 -13.30 -12.60 17.15
CA VAL A 157 -14.35 -11.63 16.86
C VAL A 157 -13.71 -10.23 16.94
N ALA A 158 -13.60 -9.55 15.81
CA ALA A 158 -13.11 -8.18 15.77
C ALA A 158 -14.06 -7.25 16.55
N ALA A 159 -13.50 -6.26 17.27
CA ALA A 159 -14.30 -5.25 17.95
C ALA A 159 -15.06 -4.36 16.95
N GLN A 160 -14.44 -4.10 15.80
CA GLN A 160 -15.05 -3.38 14.67
C GLN A 160 -14.72 -4.12 13.38
N ARG A 161 -15.69 -4.18 12.47
CA ARG A 161 -15.57 -4.84 11.17
C ARG A 161 -16.30 -4.08 10.08
N TRP A 162 -15.61 -3.89 8.95
CA TRP A 162 -16.23 -3.52 7.69
C TRP A 162 -16.24 -4.70 6.74
N GLN A 163 -17.33 -4.86 6.00
CA GLN A 163 -17.40 -5.75 4.84
C GLN A 163 -17.33 -4.87 3.59
N VAL A 164 -16.37 -5.14 2.73
CA VAL A 164 -16.09 -4.32 1.53
C VAL A 164 -16.23 -5.20 0.29
N ASP A 165 -17.00 -4.75 -0.68
CA ASP A 165 -17.05 -5.35 -2.01
C ASP A 165 -15.90 -4.81 -2.87
N ALA A 166 -14.73 -5.47 -2.76
CA ALA A 166 -13.53 -5.11 -3.52
C ALA A 166 -13.59 -5.69 -4.94
N ASN A 167 -14.58 -5.25 -5.72
CA ASN A 167 -14.82 -5.71 -7.09
C ASN A 167 -13.91 -5.02 -8.14
N SER A 168 -13.97 -5.49 -9.38
CA SER A 168 -13.14 -4.98 -10.48
C SER A 168 -13.35 -3.48 -10.77
N VAL A 169 -14.55 -2.93 -10.48
CA VAL A 169 -14.82 -1.49 -10.65
C VAL A 169 -14.07 -0.67 -9.62
N MET A 170 -14.03 -1.12 -8.35
CA MET A 170 -13.23 -0.49 -7.30
C MET A 170 -11.75 -0.55 -7.64
N LEU A 171 -11.24 -1.70 -8.13
CA LEU A 171 -9.85 -1.85 -8.54
C LEU A 171 -9.48 -0.90 -9.67
N PHE A 172 -10.32 -0.81 -10.70
CA PHE A 172 -10.12 0.14 -11.81
C PHE A 172 -10.07 1.59 -11.33
N ARG A 173 -11.04 2.01 -10.50
CA ARG A 173 -11.09 3.38 -9.95
C ARG A 173 -9.84 3.68 -9.13
N TYR A 174 -9.40 2.73 -8.30
CA TYR A 174 -8.21 2.92 -7.47
C TYR A 174 -6.93 2.97 -8.34
N SER A 175 -6.80 2.11 -9.35
CA SER A 175 -5.72 2.20 -10.34
C SER A 175 -5.70 3.55 -11.05
N ALA A 176 -6.87 4.07 -11.46
CA ALA A 176 -6.99 5.36 -12.13
C ALA A 176 -6.60 6.54 -11.21
N LEU A 177 -6.96 6.48 -9.92
CA LEU A 177 -6.60 7.48 -8.92
C LEU A 177 -5.10 7.51 -8.63
N THR A 178 -4.48 6.35 -8.53
CA THR A 178 -3.06 6.19 -8.21
C THR A 178 -2.17 6.14 -9.45
N PHE A 179 -2.74 6.27 -10.64
CA PHE A 179 -2.08 6.08 -11.94
C PHE A 179 -1.29 4.76 -12.02
N ASN A 180 -1.81 3.72 -11.36
CA ASN A 180 -1.17 2.41 -11.28
C ASN A 180 -1.57 1.54 -12.47
N GLY A 181 -0.63 1.36 -13.41
CA GLY A 181 -0.81 0.54 -14.60
C GLY A 181 -0.52 -0.95 -14.42
N HIS A 182 -0.27 -1.45 -13.20
CA HIS A 182 0.07 -2.86 -13.00
C HIS A 182 -1.08 -3.79 -13.42
N ARG A 183 -0.81 -4.62 -14.42
CA ARG A 183 -1.80 -5.44 -15.12
C ARG A 183 -2.54 -6.44 -14.24
N ILE A 184 -1.95 -6.86 -13.12
CA ILE A 184 -2.61 -7.80 -12.19
C ILE A 184 -3.91 -7.25 -11.59
N HIS A 185 -4.14 -5.94 -11.66
CA HIS A 185 -5.32 -5.31 -11.09
C HIS A 185 -6.49 -5.15 -12.08
N TYR A 186 -6.25 -5.30 -13.41
CA TYR A 186 -7.27 -5.08 -14.42
C TYR A 186 -7.24 -6.04 -15.62
N ASP A 187 -6.11 -6.71 -15.86
CA ASP A 187 -5.93 -7.66 -16.97
C ASP A 187 -5.98 -9.09 -16.45
N LEU A 188 -7.18 -9.68 -16.45
CA LEU A 188 -7.40 -11.02 -15.91
C LEU A 188 -6.55 -12.10 -16.61
N PRO A 189 -6.44 -12.15 -17.95
CA PRO A 189 -5.55 -13.11 -18.62
C PRO A 189 -4.09 -12.97 -18.19
N TYR A 190 -3.58 -11.76 -18.06
CA TYR A 190 -2.22 -11.53 -17.59
C TYR A 190 -2.05 -11.99 -16.14
N SER A 191 -2.94 -11.57 -15.25
CA SER A 191 -2.88 -11.93 -13.83
C SER A 191 -2.89 -13.44 -13.62
N THR A 192 -3.72 -14.17 -14.39
CA THR A 192 -3.89 -15.62 -14.21
C THR A 192 -2.87 -16.44 -14.98
N HIS A 193 -2.61 -16.15 -16.26
CA HIS A 193 -1.77 -17.00 -17.11
C HIS A 193 -0.30 -16.60 -17.11
N VAL A 194 0.03 -15.32 -16.84
CA VAL A 194 1.41 -14.86 -16.80
C VAL A 194 1.94 -14.81 -15.36
N GLU A 195 1.18 -14.19 -14.44
CA GLU A 195 1.60 -14.06 -13.04
C GLU A 195 1.17 -15.26 -12.16
N GLY A 196 0.24 -16.12 -12.65
CA GLY A 196 -0.21 -17.31 -11.95
C GLY A 196 -1.10 -17.06 -10.73
N HIS A 197 -1.79 -15.92 -10.67
CA HIS A 197 -2.75 -15.60 -9.62
C HIS A 197 -4.11 -16.28 -9.87
N GLY A 198 -4.93 -16.42 -8.81
CA GLY A 198 -6.27 -17.00 -8.91
C GLY A 198 -7.31 -16.07 -9.56
N GLY A 199 -6.96 -14.82 -9.84
CA GLY A 199 -7.84 -13.78 -10.40
C GLY A 199 -7.15 -12.42 -10.39
N LEU A 200 -7.93 -11.33 -10.56
CA LEU A 200 -7.40 -9.97 -10.37
C LEU A 200 -7.06 -9.77 -8.89
N LEU A 201 -5.99 -9.03 -8.61
CA LEU A 201 -5.56 -8.77 -7.25
C LEU A 201 -6.03 -7.42 -6.74
N VAL A 202 -6.44 -7.39 -5.48
CA VAL A 202 -6.70 -6.15 -4.74
C VAL A 202 -5.35 -5.49 -4.41
N HIS A 203 -5.22 -4.21 -4.70
CA HIS A 203 -4.00 -3.45 -4.44
C HIS A 203 -3.60 -3.50 -2.96
N GLY A 204 -2.31 -3.68 -2.69
CA GLY A 204 -1.78 -3.57 -1.33
C GLY A 204 -2.09 -2.21 -0.70
N PRO A 205 -1.81 -1.08 -1.39
CA PRO A 205 -2.19 0.25 -0.88
C PRO A 205 -3.69 0.44 -0.65
N LEU A 206 -4.59 -0.18 -1.43
CA LEU A 206 -6.03 -0.13 -1.17
C LEU A 206 -6.38 -0.85 0.15
N GLN A 207 -5.78 -2.02 0.41
CA GLN A 207 -5.97 -2.73 1.68
C GLN A 207 -5.50 -1.88 2.87
N ALA A 208 -4.33 -1.25 2.75
CA ALA A 208 -3.80 -0.34 3.78
C ALA A 208 -4.70 0.91 3.95
N THR A 209 -5.22 1.47 2.84
CA THR A 209 -6.19 2.59 2.86
C THR A 209 -7.43 2.23 3.66
N LEU A 210 -8.02 1.06 3.42
CA LEU A 210 -9.23 0.62 4.11
C LEU A 210 -8.99 0.43 5.61
N MET A 211 -7.86 -0.19 6.00
CA MET A 211 -7.49 -0.32 7.42
C MET A 211 -7.26 1.03 8.09
N LEU A 212 -6.60 1.97 7.41
CA LEU A 212 -6.35 3.32 7.92
C LEU A 212 -7.68 4.08 8.12
N ASN A 213 -8.59 4.01 7.15
CA ASN A 213 -9.89 4.66 7.26
C ASN A 213 -10.76 4.06 8.39
N LEU A 214 -10.74 2.72 8.57
CA LEU A 214 -11.41 2.10 9.71
C LEU A 214 -10.80 2.57 11.03
N ALA A 215 -9.47 2.63 11.14
CA ALA A 215 -8.79 3.12 12.34
C ALA A 215 -9.13 4.58 12.64
N CYS A 216 -9.18 5.45 11.63
CA CYS A 216 -9.61 6.84 11.77
C CYS A 216 -11.08 6.94 12.20
N SER A 217 -11.96 6.08 11.68
CA SER A 217 -13.38 6.05 12.08
C SER A 217 -13.56 5.64 13.54
N ILE A 218 -12.73 4.75 14.06
CA ILE A 218 -12.73 4.36 15.48
C ILE A 218 -12.15 5.47 16.34
N GLY A 219 -11.02 6.06 15.93
CA GLY A 219 -10.29 7.07 16.70
C GLY A 219 -10.83 8.50 16.57
N GLY A 220 -11.71 8.76 15.59
CA GLY A 220 -12.27 10.09 15.28
C GLY A 220 -11.26 11.09 14.71
N LYS A 221 -10.04 10.67 14.38
CA LYS A 221 -8.94 11.51 13.87
C LYS A 221 -7.88 10.68 13.16
N LEU A 222 -6.92 11.34 12.48
CA LEU A 222 -5.70 10.69 11.99
C LEU A 222 -4.88 10.12 13.16
N PRO A 223 -4.34 8.89 13.04
CA PRO A 223 -3.37 8.37 13.99
C PRO A 223 -2.03 9.09 13.84
N LYS A 224 -1.14 8.95 14.83
CA LYS A 224 0.24 9.41 14.69
C LYS A 224 1.06 8.48 13.80
N HIS A 225 0.82 7.18 13.92
CA HIS A 225 1.61 6.18 13.21
C HIS A 225 0.76 4.97 12.84
N MET A 226 1.02 4.42 11.65
CA MET A 226 0.50 3.13 11.21
C MET A 226 1.64 2.34 10.56
N ALA A 227 1.92 1.14 11.09
CA ALA A 227 2.77 0.17 10.40
C ALA A 227 1.89 -0.92 9.77
N TYR A 228 2.24 -1.36 8.55
CA TYR A 228 1.47 -2.37 7.83
C TYR A 228 2.37 -3.36 7.11
N ARG A 229 1.87 -4.59 6.92
CA ARG A 229 2.58 -5.66 6.24
C ARG A 229 1.64 -6.55 5.44
N GLY A 230 1.94 -6.72 4.16
CA GLY A 230 1.33 -7.74 3.31
C GLY A 230 1.73 -9.15 3.77
N VAL A 231 0.76 -10.04 3.82
CA VAL A 231 0.95 -11.44 4.20
C VAL A 231 0.83 -12.34 2.98
N ARG A 232 -0.19 -12.07 2.14
CA ARG A 232 -0.44 -12.82 0.90
C ARG A 232 -1.22 -11.99 -0.11
N PRO A 233 -1.21 -12.37 -1.40
CA PRO A 233 -2.10 -11.77 -2.39
C PRO A 233 -3.57 -11.93 -1.99
N LEU A 234 -4.38 -10.91 -2.27
CA LEU A 234 -5.83 -10.91 -2.11
C LEU A 234 -6.48 -10.88 -3.49
N VAL A 235 -7.22 -11.94 -3.84
CA VAL A 235 -7.98 -12.01 -5.09
C VAL A 235 -9.28 -11.23 -4.94
N CYS A 236 -9.64 -10.42 -5.94
CA CYS A 236 -10.92 -9.71 -5.96
C CYS A 236 -12.08 -10.62 -6.43
N GLY A 237 -13.30 -10.20 -6.13
CA GLY A 237 -14.52 -10.87 -6.58
C GLY A 237 -15.47 -11.24 -5.45
N ASP A 238 -14.94 -11.59 -4.30
CA ASP A 238 -15.72 -11.85 -3.08
C ASP A 238 -15.57 -10.69 -2.09
N PRO A 239 -16.57 -10.48 -1.22
CA PRO A 239 -16.45 -9.49 -0.14
C PRO A 239 -15.28 -9.80 0.79
N ILE A 240 -14.52 -8.78 1.11
CA ILE A 240 -13.41 -8.84 2.05
C ILE A 240 -13.80 -8.23 3.40
N MET A 241 -13.13 -8.68 4.47
CA MET A 241 -13.35 -8.14 5.80
C MET A 241 -12.16 -7.29 6.24
N ILE A 242 -12.46 -6.09 6.72
CA ILE A 242 -11.49 -5.21 7.37
C ILE A 242 -11.80 -5.24 8.86
N ASP A 243 -10.94 -5.85 9.63
CA ASP A 243 -11.10 -6.03 11.07
C ASP A 243 -10.20 -5.08 11.85
N ALA A 244 -10.68 -4.58 12.99
CA ALA A 244 -9.87 -3.83 13.93
C ALA A 244 -10.27 -4.13 15.38
N SER A 245 -9.28 -4.21 16.27
CA SER A 245 -9.48 -4.44 17.71
C SER A 245 -8.44 -3.65 18.52
N PRO A 246 -8.84 -3.07 19.67
CA PRO A 246 -7.89 -2.50 20.61
C PRO A 246 -6.94 -3.57 21.14
N GLU A 247 -5.66 -3.25 21.17
CA GLU A 247 -4.59 -4.06 21.75
C GLU A 247 -3.62 -3.15 22.51
N ASN A 248 -2.67 -3.76 23.21
CA ASN A 248 -1.54 -3.06 23.80
C ASN A 248 -0.25 -3.60 23.16
N ASP A 249 0.72 -2.71 22.96
CA ASP A 249 2.07 -3.13 22.58
C ASP A 249 2.81 -3.82 23.74
N ASP A 250 4.01 -4.32 23.48
CA ASP A 250 4.85 -5.01 24.50
C ASP A 250 5.21 -4.12 25.70
N ALA A 251 5.10 -2.79 25.56
CA ALA A 251 5.29 -1.82 26.63
C ALA A 251 3.98 -1.44 27.35
N GLY A 252 2.84 -2.06 26.98
CA GLY A 252 1.53 -1.78 27.55
C GLY A 252 0.85 -0.52 27.01
N LYS A 253 1.37 0.09 25.94
CA LYS A 253 0.79 1.27 25.32
C LYS A 253 -0.37 0.86 24.41
N ALA A 254 -1.49 1.58 24.52
CA ALA A 254 -2.66 1.33 23.70
C ALA A 254 -2.38 1.52 22.21
N MET A 255 -2.77 0.55 21.40
CA MET A 255 -2.75 0.55 19.95
C MET A 255 -4.02 -0.09 19.40
N LEU A 256 -4.22 0.01 18.09
CA LEU A 256 -5.25 -0.72 17.36
C LEU A 256 -4.56 -1.72 16.44
N ALA A 257 -4.87 -3.01 16.57
CA ALA A 257 -4.50 -4.01 15.59
C ALA A 257 -5.59 -4.09 14.51
N ALA A 258 -5.18 -4.04 13.25
CA ALA A 258 -6.09 -4.16 12.12
C ALA A 258 -5.61 -5.24 11.15
N CYS A 259 -6.53 -5.85 10.43
CA CYS A 259 -6.18 -6.76 9.34
C CYS A 259 -7.24 -6.76 8.25
N VAL A 260 -6.80 -7.21 7.06
CA VAL A 260 -7.68 -7.54 5.94
C VAL A 260 -7.75 -9.05 5.83
N ARG A 261 -8.99 -9.58 5.67
CA ARG A 261 -9.24 -11.00 5.42
C ARG A 261 -9.92 -11.18 4.07
N GLY A 262 -9.51 -12.18 3.33
CA GLY A 262 -10.24 -12.66 2.16
C GLY A 262 -11.52 -13.40 2.56
N ALA A 263 -12.32 -13.77 1.56
CA ALA A 263 -13.54 -14.58 1.75
C ALA A 263 -13.27 -15.95 2.39
N ASP A 264 -12.06 -16.48 2.20
CA ASP A 264 -11.58 -17.72 2.82
C ASP A 264 -11.21 -17.55 4.32
N GLY A 265 -11.41 -16.36 4.90
CA GLY A 265 -11.07 -16.02 6.28
C GLY A 265 -9.58 -15.79 6.54
N ASN A 266 -8.71 -16.03 5.56
CA ASN A 266 -7.27 -15.86 5.72
C ASN A 266 -6.85 -14.39 5.71
N ILE A 267 -5.89 -14.03 6.56
CA ILE A 267 -5.34 -12.68 6.60
C ILE A 267 -4.44 -12.43 5.40
N THR A 268 -4.70 -11.34 4.68
CA THR A 268 -3.92 -10.90 3.52
C THR A 268 -3.02 -9.72 3.84
N MET A 269 -3.41 -8.89 4.80
CA MET A 269 -2.60 -7.76 5.32
C MET A 269 -2.88 -7.55 6.80
N LYS A 270 -1.86 -7.11 7.54
CA LYS A 270 -1.95 -6.73 8.97
C LYS A 270 -1.43 -5.31 9.14
N ALA A 271 -1.98 -4.60 10.13
CA ALA A 271 -1.48 -3.29 10.54
C ALA A 271 -1.55 -3.11 12.06
N THR A 272 -0.66 -2.26 12.57
CA THR A 272 -0.72 -1.70 13.92
C THR A 272 -0.82 -0.19 13.82
N VAL A 273 -1.75 0.39 14.56
CA VAL A 273 -2.05 1.83 14.52
C VAL A 273 -1.92 2.40 15.91
N THR A 274 -1.12 3.46 16.08
CA THR A 274 -0.95 4.17 17.34
C THR A 274 -1.54 5.57 17.25
N PRO A 275 -2.32 6.01 18.29
CA PRO A 275 -3.01 7.32 18.31
C PRO A 275 -2.09 8.52 18.24
#